data_e10f0a132cc751753302d087cb9a157b
#
_entry.id   e10f0a132cc751753302d087cb9a157b
#
_cell.length_a   1.000
_cell.length_b   1.000
_cell.length_c   1.000
_cell.angle_alpha   90.00
_cell.angle_beta   90.00
_cell.angle_gamma   90.00
#
_symmetry.space_group_name_H-M   'P 1'
#
loop_
_entity.id
_entity.type
_entity.pdbx_description
1 polymer ?
#
loop_
_entity_poly.entity_id
_entity_poly.type
_entity_poly.pdbx_seq_one_letter_code
_entity_poly.pdbx_strand_id
1 'polypeptide(L)'
;MYKDDTPTSSNLTLTSENISKLALQVGFDACAVAPVHRLDDDAEFMDCWIAQGLHGEMDYLERNCDKRYDPALLVPGAQAVVVCLLSFEHSGRDYHRRVKSLLYTLEARLKETFGEDIVSSTHQHIFCDSAP
;
A
#
# COMPACT_ATOMS: atom_id res chain seq x y z
N MET A 1 -32.76 19.45 -19.53
CA MET A 1 -31.85 18.66 -20.35
C MET A 1 -30.90 17.87 -19.48
N TYR A 2 -30.83 16.63 -19.79
CA TYR A 2 -29.91 15.78 -19.06
C TYR A 2 -28.48 16.09 -19.50
N LYS A 3 -27.66 16.42 -18.56
CA LYS A 3 -26.23 16.58 -18.78
C LYS A 3 -25.56 15.29 -18.40
N ASP A 4 -24.77 14.77 -19.33
CA ASP A 4 -24.00 13.59 -19.01
C ASP A 4 -22.91 13.96 -18.00
N ASP A 5 -23.18 13.61 -16.77
CA ASP A 5 -22.24 13.86 -15.68
C ASP A 5 -21.33 12.66 -15.46
N THR A 6 -21.22 11.76 -16.42
CA THR A 6 -20.26 10.69 -16.35
C THR A 6 -18.87 11.32 -16.24
N PRO A 7 -18.23 11.23 -15.09
CA PRO A 7 -16.92 11.87 -14.96
C PRO A 7 -15.94 11.15 -15.85
N THR A 8 -15.22 11.93 -16.64
CA THR A 8 -14.04 11.39 -17.26
C THR A 8 -13.05 11.03 -16.17
N SER A 9 -12.18 10.07 -16.42
CA SER A 9 -11.20 9.64 -15.43
C SER A 9 -10.41 10.80 -14.83
N SER A 10 -10.19 11.85 -15.60
CA SER A 10 -9.46 13.03 -15.15
C SER A 10 -10.22 13.92 -14.17
N ASN A 11 -11.53 13.71 -14.01
CA ASN A 11 -12.38 14.54 -13.16
C ASN A 11 -12.70 13.92 -11.81
N LEU A 12 -12.21 12.72 -11.54
CA LEU A 12 -12.42 12.10 -10.25
C LEU A 12 -11.54 12.76 -9.19
N THR A 13 -12.14 13.04 -8.05
CA THR A 13 -11.41 13.58 -6.91
C THR A 13 -10.58 12.49 -6.26
N LEU A 14 -9.36 12.81 -5.89
CA LEU A 14 -8.49 11.89 -5.16
C LEU A 14 -8.97 11.78 -3.72
N THR A 15 -9.73 10.73 -3.44
CA THR A 15 -10.25 10.43 -2.11
C THR A 15 -9.93 8.98 -1.76
N SER A 16 -9.94 8.68 -0.47
CA SER A 16 -9.75 7.31 0.01
C SER A 16 -10.78 6.37 -0.61
N GLU A 17 -12.01 6.83 -0.73
CA GLU A 17 -13.09 6.04 -1.31
C GLU A 17 -12.82 5.70 -2.78
N ASN A 18 -12.40 6.69 -3.56
CA ASN A 18 -12.13 6.47 -4.99
C ASN A 18 -10.92 5.58 -5.20
N ILE A 19 -9.90 5.71 -4.38
CA ILE A 19 -8.74 4.82 -4.41
C ILE A 19 -9.15 3.39 -4.09
N SER A 20 -9.96 3.21 -3.04
CA SER A 20 -10.43 1.89 -2.64
C SER A 20 -11.28 1.24 -3.73
N LYS A 21 -12.13 2.01 -4.40
CA LYS A 21 -12.93 1.50 -5.51
C LYS A 21 -12.05 0.99 -6.65
N LEU A 22 -11.00 1.72 -7.00
CA LEU A 22 -10.07 1.29 -8.04
C LEU A 22 -9.35 0.00 -7.64
N ALA A 23 -8.94 -0.11 -6.38
CA ALA A 23 -8.28 -1.32 -5.89
C ALA A 23 -9.19 -2.54 -6.01
N LEU A 24 -10.47 -2.39 -5.67
CA LEU A 24 -11.44 -3.47 -5.81
C LEU A 24 -11.68 -3.83 -7.28
N GLN A 25 -11.74 -2.83 -8.16
CA GLN A 25 -11.90 -3.06 -9.59
C GLN A 25 -10.70 -3.80 -10.21
N VAL A 26 -9.52 -3.54 -9.71
CA VAL A 26 -8.29 -4.20 -10.17
C VAL A 26 -8.28 -5.67 -9.77
N GLY A 27 -8.89 -6.01 -8.64
CA GLY A 27 -8.99 -7.40 -8.19
C GLY A 27 -8.60 -7.65 -6.74
N PHE A 28 -8.32 -6.60 -5.96
CA PHE A 28 -8.09 -6.77 -4.53
C PHE A 28 -9.40 -7.01 -3.80
N ASP A 29 -9.32 -7.73 -2.69
CA ASP A 29 -10.49 -8.06 -1.87
C ASP A 29 -10.85 -6.94 -0.89
N ALA A 30 -9.87 -6.14 -0.50
CA ALA A 30 -10.08 -5.01 0.37
C ALA A 30 -8.98 -3.99 0.17
N CYS A 31 -9.27 -2.75 0.52
CA CYS A 31 -8.31 -1.65 0.44
C CYS A 31 -8.64 -0.61 1.49
N ALA A 32 -7.60 -0.06 2.09
CA ALA A 32 -7.71 1.07 3.00
C ALA A 32 -6.60 2.07 2.70
N VAL A 33 -6.86 3.33 3.01
CA VAL A 33 -5.88 4.40 2.83
C VAL A 33 -5.67 5.08 4.17
N ALA A 34 -4.40 5.21 4.56
CA ALA A 34 -4.03 5.84 5.82
C ALA A 34 -3.06 7.00 5.56
N PRO A 35 -3.11 8.05 6.38
CA PRO A 35 -2.11 9.11 6.28
C PRO A 35 -0.73 8.59 6.71
N VAL A 36 0.31 9.15 6.14
CA VAL A 36 1.68 8.80 6.52
C VAL A 36 2.02 9.48 7.85
N HIS A 37 2.41 8.68 8.82
CA HIS A 37 2.95 9.16 10.08
C HIS A 37 3.79 8.05 10.71
N ARG A 38 4.63 8.43 11.64
CA ARG A 38 5.40 7.43 12.38
C ARG A 38 4.46 6.70 13.35
N LEU A 39 4.60 5.39 13.40
CA LEU A 39 3.79 4.51 14.25
C LEU A 39 4.43 4.40 15.63
N ASP A 40 4.31 5.46 16.44
CA ASP A 40 5.04 5.55 17.71
C ASP A 40 4.67 4.46 18.71
N ASP A 41 3.38 4.20 18.87
CA ASP A 41 2.93 3.18 19.82
C ASP A 41 3.36 1.78 19.37
N ASP A 42 3.21 1.50 18.09
CA ASP A 42 3.61 0.21 17.53
C ASP A 42 5.12 0.03 17.59
N ALA A 43 5.87 1.11 17.39
CA ALA A 43 7.32 1.09 17.47
C ALA A 43 7.79 0.74 18.88
N GLU A 44 7.20 1.36 19.88
CA GLU A 44 7.53 1.09 21.28
C GLU A 44 7.23 -0.36 21.63
N PHE A 45 6.07 -0.86 21.25
CA PHE A 45 5.70 -2.24 21.48
C PHE A 45 6.68 -3.20 20.80
N MET A 46 6.98 -2.95 19.53
CA MET A 46 7.86 -3.82 18.74
C MET A 46 9.28 -3.82 19.28
N ASP A 47 9.80 -2.66 19.69
CA ASP A 47 11.13 -2.56 20.25
C ASP A 47 11.23 -3.36 21.55
N CYS A 48 10.23 -3.27 22.41
CA CYS A 48 10.18 -4.07 23.63
C CYS A 48 10.10 -5.57 23.35
N TRP A 49 9.30 -5.93 22.37
CA TRP A 49 9.10 -7.33 21.96
C TRP A 49 10.42 -7.94 21.44
N ILE A 50 11.15 -7.18 20.61
CA ILE A 50 12.44 -7.60 20.08
C ILE A 50 13.47 -7.68 21.21
N ALA A 51 13.50 -6.69 22.11
CA ALA A 51 14.43 -6.67 23.22
C ALA A 51 14.27 -7.88 24.17
N GLN A 52 13.06 -8.42 24.24
CA GLN A 52 12.77 -9.63 25.02
C GLN A 52 13.10 -10.92 24.26
N GLY A 53 13.55 -10.83 23.02
CA GLY A 53 13.88 -11.99 22.21
C GLY A 53 12.67 -12.77 21.70
N LEU A 54 11.49 -12.16 21.74
CA LEU A 54 10.24 -12.84 21.35
C LEU A 54 10.14 -13.11 19.86
N HIS A 55 11.00 -12.47 19.05
CA HIS A 55 11.06 -12.71 17.62
C HIS A 55 11.80 -14.01 17.26
N GLY A 56 12.36 -14.70 18.25
CA GLY A 56 13.04 -15.99 18.03
C GLY A 56 14.20 -15.87 17.07
N GLU A 57 14.16 -16.71 16.03
CA GLU A 57 15.24 -16.74 15.02
C GLU A 57 14.99 -15.78 13.85
N MET A 58 13.95 -14.95 13.91
CA MET A 58 13.63 -14.00 12.85
C MET A 58 14.50 -12.74 12.98
N ASP A 59 15.79 -12.90 12.81
CA ASP A 59 16.76 -11.82 13.00
C ASP A 59 16.53 -10.63 12.06
N TYR A 60 15.88 -10.86 10.92
CA TYR A 60 15.56 -9.78 9.99
C TYR A 60 14.65 -8.71 10.60
N LEU A 61 13.90 -9.05 11.65
CA LEU A 61 13.03 -8.09 12.35
C LEU A 61 13.81 -7.04 13.13
N GLU A 62 15.08 -7.31 13.44
CA GLU A 62 15.95 -6.36 14.10
C GLU A 62 16.50 -5.29 13.16
N ARG A 63 16.42 -5.53 11.85
CA ARG A 63 16.98 -4.64 10.85
C ARG A 63 15.94 -3.68 10.31
N ASN A 64 16.38 -2.47 9.99
CA ASN A 64 15.57 -1.45 9.37
C ASN A 64 14.29 -1.11 10.14
N CYS A 65 14.36 -1.17 11.47
CA CYS A 65 13.22 -0.86 12.33
C CYS A 65 12.70 0.54 12.09
N ASP A 66 13.58 1.52 11.94
CA ASP A 66 13.17 2.92 11.70
C ASP A 66 12.29 3.04 10.46
N LYS A 67 12.67 2.38 9.38
CA LYS A 67 11.93 2.40 8.13
C LYS A 67 10.60 1.67 8.24
N ARG A 68 10.56 0.64 9.05
CA ARG A 68 9.33 -0.12 9.30
C ARG A 68 8.30 0.72 10.04
N TYR A 69 8.77 1.56 10.96
CA TYR A 69 7.89 2.39 11.79
C TYR A 69 7.47 3.68 11.11
N ASP A 70 8.18 4.11 10.08
CA ASP A 70 7.95 5.41 9.46
C ASP A 70 8.01 5.31 7.94
N PRO A 71 6.86 5.27 7.28
CA PRO A 71 6.81 5.20 5.82
C PRO A 71 7.51 6.36 5.12
N ALA A 72 7.62 7.52 5.75
CA ALA A 72 8.30 8.68 5.17
C ALA A 72 9.79 8.44 4.96
N LEU A 73 10.39 7.52 5.71
CA LEU A 73 11.79 7.14 5.53
C LEU A 73 11.99 6.23 4.32
N LEU A 74 10.94 5.51 3.92
CA LEU A 74 10.97 4.68 2.72
C LEU A 74 10.70 5.51 1.47
N VAL A 75 9.70 6.37 1.54
CA VAL A 75 9.28 7.20 0.42
C VAL A 75 9.18 8.64 0.90
N PRO A 76 10.26 9.43 0.76
CA PRO A 76 10.24 10.82 1.16
C PRO A 76 9.15 11.60 0.42
N GLY A 77 8.39 12.37 1.17
CA GLY A 77 7.29 13.15 0.62
C GLY A 77 5.97 12.41 0.48
N ALA A 78 5.92 11.13 0.83
CA ALA A 78 4.68 10.38 0.80
C ALA A 78 3.67 10.97 1.78
N GLN A 79 2.41 11.07 1.35
CA GLN A 79 1.34 11.63 2.19
C GLN A 79 0.33 10.58 2.61
N ALA A 80 0.27 9.46 1.90
CA ALA A 80 -0.68 8.41 2.21
C ALA A 80 -0.06 7.05 1.89
N VAL A 81 -0.55 6.05 2.63
CA VAL A 81 -0.23 4.64 2.38
C VAL A 81 -1.51 3.95 1.94
N VAL A 82 -1.45 3.28 0.81
CA VAL A 82 -2.56 2.48 0.31
C VAL A 82 -2.26 1.03 0.64
N VAL A 83 -3.12 0.43 1.46
CA VAL A 83 -2.96 -0.96 1.90
C VAL A 83 -4.02 -1.81 1.21
N CYS A 84 -3.57 -2.82 0.50
CA CYS A 84 -4.45 -3.72 -0.23
C CYS A 84 -4.35 -5.13 0.32
N LEU A 85 -5.47 -5.82 0.38
CA LEU A 85 -5.53 -7.21 0.81
C LEU A 85 -5.96 -8.08 -0.35
N LEU A 86 -5.27 -9.19 -0.52
CA LEU A 86 -5.64 -10.20 -1.49
C LEU A 86 -5.76 -11.54 -0.76
N SER A 87 -6.90 -12.21 -0.92
CA SER A 87 -7.15 -13.48 -0.29
C SER A 87 -6.18 -14.55 -0.78
N PHE A 88 -5.71 -15.36 0.15
CA PHE A 88 -4.69 -16.38 -0.08
C PHE A 88 -5.29 -17.75 -0.38
N GLU A 89 -6.44 -17.81 -0.99
CA GLU A 89 -7.25 -19.00 -0.98
C GLU A 89 -6.74 -20.19 -1.80
N HIS A 90 -6.03 -19.98 -2.88
CA HIS A 90 -5.51 -21.05 -3.73
C HIS A 90 -4.18 -20.67 -4.36
N SER A 91 -3.34 -20.12 -3.53
CA SER A 91 -2.11 -19.58 -4.04
C SER A 91 -1.13 -20.70 -4.31
N GLY A 92 -0.95 -20.99 -5.52
CA GLY A 92 0.25 -21.67 -5.92
C GLY A 92 1.47 -20.77 -5.72
N ARG A 93 2.58 -21.23 -6.27
CA ARG A 93 3.86 -20.52 -6.20
C ARG A 93 3.81 -19.09 -6.77
N ASP A 94 2.75 -18.76 -7.51
CA ASP A 94 2.64 -17.49 -8.22
C ASP A 94 1.91 -16.41 -7.45
N TYR A 95 1.53 -16.65 -6.19
CA TYR A 95 0.80 -15.67 -5.39
C TYR A 95 1.54 -14.35 -5.28
N HIS A 96 2.80 -14.40 -4.92
CA HIS A 96 3.63 -13.20 -4.77
C HIS A 96 3.69 -12.40 -6.07
N ARG A 97 3.87 -13.10 -7.19
CA ARG A 97 3.89 -12.48 -8.51
C ARG A 97 2.54 -11.83 -8.84
N ARG A 98 1.47 -12.52 -8.49
CA ARG A 98 0.12 -12.02 -8.72
C ARG A 98 -0.14 -10.75 -7.93
N VAL A 99 0.23 -10.73 -6.65
CA VAL A 99 0.07 -9.53 -5.80
C VAL A 99 0.83 -8.35 -6.41
N LYS A 100 2.08 -8.55 -6.79
CA LYS A 100 2.88 -7.51 -7.42
C LYS A 100 2.26 -7.01 -8.72
N SER A 101 1.79 -7.93 -9.54
CA SER A 101 1.14 -7.58 -10.81
C SER A 101 -0.10 -6.70 -10.57
N LEU A 102 -0.91 -7.05 -9.59
CA LEU A 102 -2.09 -6.26 -9.23
C LEU A 102 -1.72 -4.89 -8.68
N LEU A 103 -0.65 -4.80 -7.89
CA LEU A 103 -0.17 -3.52 -7.37
C LEU A 103 0.32 -2.61 -8.50
N TYR A 104 1.06 -3.14 -9.46
CA TYR A 104 1.48 -2.36 -10.62
C TYR A 104 0.29 -1.91 -11.47
N THR A 105 -0.71 -2.78 -11.62
CA THR A 105 -1.94 -2.41 -12.33
C THR A 105 -2.67 -1.31 -11.59
N LEU A 106 -2.76 -1.39 -10.28
CA LEU A 106 -3.39 -0.34 -9.46
C LEU A 106 -2.64 0.98 -9.60
N GLU A 107 -1.31 0.95 -9.54
CA GLU A 107 -0.49 2.15 -9.74
C GLU A 107 -0.79 2.80 -11.09
N ALA A 108 -0.84 2.01 -12.16
CA ALA A 108 -1.15 2.50 -13.49
C ALA A 108 -2.55 3.13 -13.55
N ARG A 109 -3.53 2.50 -12.92
CA ARG A 109 -4.90 3.00 -12.89
C ARG A 109 -5.02 4.27 -12.06
N LEU A 110 -4.28 4.38 -10.98
CA LEU A 110 -4.24 5.60 -10.18
C LEU A 110 -3.65 6.76 -10.96
N LYS A 111 -2.58 6.53 -11.69
CA LYS A 111 -1.97 7.56 -12.55
C LYS A 111 -2.91 7.99 -13.66
N GLU A 112 -3.57 7.04 -14.28
CA GLU A 112 -4.53 7.31 -15.35
C GLU A 112 -5.73 8.11 -14.84
N THR A 113 -6.21 7.79 -13.66
CA THR A 113 -7.43 8.37 -13.09
C THR A 113 -7.19 9.73 -12.44
N PHE A 114 -6.10 9.88 -11.71
CA PHE A 114 -5.84 11.06 -10.88
C PHE A 114 -4.71 11.94 -11.38
N GLY A 115 -3.99 11.50 -12.39
CA GLY A 115 -2.83 12.19 -12.94
C GLY A 115 -1.51 11.57 -12.48
N GLU A 116 -0.50 11.65 -13.34
CA GLU A 116 0.79 11.05 -13.05
C GLU A 116 1.51 11.71 -11.89
N ASP A 117 1.28 12.99 -11.66
CA ASP A 117 1.96 13.75 -10.61
C ASP A 117 1.64 13.23 -9.21
N ILE A 118 0.48 12.60 -9.04
CA ILE A 118 0.03 12.10 -7.75
C ILE A 118 0.87 10.93 -7.28
N VAL A 119 1.33 10.12 -8.22
CA VAL A 119 2.06 8.90 -7.91
C VAL A 119 3.51 8.97 -8.36
N SER A 120 3.82 9.81 -9.36
CA SER A 120 5.15 9.87 -9.95
C SER A 120 6.24 10.33 -8.99
N SER A 121 5.88 11.14 -8.02
CA SER A 121 6.83 11.62 -7.02
C SER A 121 7.16 10.56 -5.97
N THR A 122 6.34 9.55 -5.84
CA THR A 122 6.54 8.50 -4.85
C THR A 122 7.35 7.35 -5.38
N HIS A 123 7.53 7.29 -6.69
CA HIS A 123 8.29 6.26 -7.35
C HIS A 123 8.21 4.89 -6.73
N GLN A 124 6.97 4.33 -6.74
CA GLN A 124 7.08 2.94 -6.99
C GLN A 124 7.63 2.06 -5.92
N HIS A 125 7.44 2.43 -4.71
CA HIS A 125 7.75 1.50 -3.65
C HIS A 125 6.53 0.61 -3.45
N ILE A 126 6.49 -0.44 -4.23
CA ILE A 126 5.49 -1.47 -4.07
C ILE A 126 6.08 -2.53 -3.17
N PHE A 127 5.55 -2.60 -1.96
CA PHE A 127 5.97 -3.58 -0.99
C PHE A 127 4.92 -4.67 -0.91
N CYS A 128 5.36 -5.88 -0.98
CA CYS A 128 4.49 -7.04 -0.88
C CYS A 128 5.00 -7.91 0.25
N ASP A 129 4.17 -8.07 1.26
CA ASP A 129 4.45 -9.00 2.34
C ASP A 129 3.65 -10.28 2.07
N SER A 130 4.26 -11.11 1.30
CA SER A 130 3.80 -12.48 1.16
C SER A 130 4.86 -13.34 1.81
N ALA A 131 4.50 -13.95 2.90
CA ALA A 131 5.41 -14.87 3.56
C ALA A 131 5.88 -15.93 2.57
N PRO A 132 7.16 -16.24 2.55
CA PRO A 132 7.65 -17.31 1.69
C PRO A 132 7.12 -18.66 2.12
#